data_d7fedb23db37f9318ce0ef2855219ee6
#
_entry.id   d7fedb23db37f9318ce0ef2855219ee6
#
_cell.length_a   1.000
_cell.length_b   1.000
_cell.length_c   1.000
_cell.angle_alpha   90.00
_cell.angle_beta   90.00
_cell.angle_gamma   90.00
#
_symmetry.space_group_name_H-M   'P 1'
#
loop_
_entity.id
_entity.type
_entity.pdbx_description
1 polymer ?
#
loop_
_entity_poly.entity_id
_entity_poly.type
_entity_poly.pdbx_seq_one_letter_code
_entity_poly.pdbx_strand_id
1 'polypeptide(L)'
;ILATFGVPMAPLLASAGVGGVALGFGAQSLVKDYLSGIFMLAEDQFGVGDLIQVGELRGTVQEVTLRVTKLRDPSGTVWYVRNGEVLTLGNVSQGFSTAVVEVPVAIDEDPERVQQVLRTAVGTMGEEPEWSEVLLENPTVLGVESMSEGTMVLRILLKTGPDKQWGPMREARARAQRALAAEGVRGPILPGVRTTP
;
A
#
# COMPACT_ATOMS: atom_id res chain seq x y z
N ILE A 1 13.93 -55.42 -23.10
CA ILE A 1 14.12 -56.46 -22.09
C ILE A 1 12.78 -57.00 -21.59
N LEU A 2 11.81 -56.17 -21.06
CA LEU A 2 10.54 -56.66 -20.53
C LEU A 2 9.64 -57.26 -21.63
N ALA A 3 9.62 -56.69 -22.82
CA ALA A 3 8.90 -57.25 -23.98
C ALA A 3 9.41 -58.62 -24.40
N THR A 4 10.71 -58.94 -24.19
CA THR A 4 11.33 -60.23 -24.51
C THR A 4 10.85 -61.33 -23.56
N PHE A 5 10.33 -60.94 -22.37
CA PHE A 5 9.74 -61.89 -21.44
C PHE A 5 8.23 -62.03 -21.55
N GLY A 6 7.63 -61.53 -22.64
CA GLY A 6 6.19 -61.66 -22.92
C GLY A 6 5.29 -60.80 -22.02
N VAL A 7 5.84 -59.84 -21.24
CA VAL A 7 5.04 -58.97 -20.41
C VAL A 7 4.33 -57.92 -21.27
N PRO A 8 2.99 -57.79 -21.19
CA PRO A 8 2.24 -56.79 -21.99
C PRO A 8 2.60 -55.37 -21.52
N MET A 9 3.26 -54.60 -22.38
CA MET A 9 3.75 -53.26 -22.06
C MET A 9 2.64 -52.22 -21.99
N ALA A 10 1.53 -52.41 -22.72
CA ALA A 10 0.45 -51.42 -22.78
C ALA A 10 -0.22 -51.12 -21.40
N PRO A 11 -0.57 -52.13 -20.59
CA PRO A 11 -1.11 -51.87 -19.24
C PRO A 11 -0.09 -51.19 -18.31
N LEU A 12 1.20 -51.55 -18.45
CA LEU A 12 2.26 -50.93 -17.62
C LEU A 12 2.45 -49.46 -17.98
N LEU A 13 2.48 -49.11 -19.25
CA LEU A 13 2.56 -47.72 -19.71
C LEU A 13 1.31 -46.92 -19.31
N ALA A 14 0.11 -47.52 -19.43
CA ALA A 14 -1.11 -46.88 -19.01
C ALA A 14 -1.11 -46.58 -17.49
N SER A 15 -0.73 -47.56 -16.65
CA SER A 15 -0.67 -47.35 -15.20
C SER A 15 0.41 -46.37 -14.80
N ALA A 16 1.58 -46.40 -15.45
CA ALA A 16 2.64 -45.40 -15.22
C ALA A 16 2.19 -43.98 -15.63
N GLY A 17 1.45 -43.88 -16.74
CA GLY A 17 0.87 -42.60 -17.19
C GLY A 17 -0.13 -42.02 -16.18
N VAL A 18 -1.06 -42.85 -15.71
CA VAL A 18 -2.02 -42.43 -14.66
C VAL A 18 -1.28 -42.03 -13.36
N GLY A 19 -0.30 -42.83 -12.92
CA GLY A 19 0.55 -42.53 -11.77
C GLY A 19 1.33 -41.23 -11.93
N GLY A 20 1.89 -40.99 -13.14
CA GLY A 20 2.60 -39.75 -13.46
C GLY A 20 1.71 -38.50 -13.40
N VAL A 21 0.51 -38.60 -13.93
CA VAL A 21 -0.49 -37.52 -13.86
C VAL A 21 -0.88 -37.25 -12.41
N ALA A 22 -1.15 -38.27 -11.60
CA ALA A 22 -1.50 -38.12 -10.20
C ALA A 22 -0.38 -37.47 -9.38
N LEU A 23 0.88 -37.89 -9.60
CA LEU A 23 2.07 -37.27 -8.99
C LEU A 23 2.25 -35.82 -9.44
N GLY A 24 2.00 -35.50 -10.73
CA GLY A 24 2.06 -34.16 -11.29
C GLY A 24 1.08 -33.22 -10.60
N PHE A 25 -0.17 -33.63 -10.45
CA PHE A 25 -1.16 -32.84 -9.69
C PHE A 25 -0.77 -32.69 -8.22
N GLY A 26 -0.25 -33.73 -7.56
CA GLY A 26 0.23 -33.68 -6.19
C GLY A 26 1.40 -32.71 -5.97
N ALA A 27 2.27 -32.58 -6.97
CA ALA A 27 3.46 -31.71 -6.91
C ALA A 27 3.23 -30.30 -7.47
N GLN A 28 2.10 -30.01 -8.09
CA GLN A 28 1.81 -28.77 -8.81
C GLN A 28 2.06 -27.51 -7.98
N SER A 29 1.65 -27.50 -6.70
CA SER A 29 1.85 -26.36 -5.81
C SER A 29 3.33 -26.13 -5.50
N LEU A 30 4.12 -27.18 -5.33
CA LEU A 30 5.55 -27.06 -5.11
C LEU A 30 6.25 -26.43 -6.31
N VAL A 31 5.96 -26.93 -7.51
CA VAL A 31 6.53 -26.39 -8.75
C VAL A 31 6.16 -24.91 -8.91
N LYS A 32 4.89 -24.56 -8.65
CA LYS A 32 4.42 -23.16 -8.67
C LYS A 32 5.17 -22.29 -7.68
N ASP A 33 5.35 -22.75 -6.43
CA ASP A 33 6.06 -22.00 -5.39
C ASP A 33 7.51 -21.70 -5.80
N TYR A 34 8.23 -22.70 -6.31
CA TYR A 34 9.63 -22.56 -6.73
C TYR A 34 9.78 -21.65 -7.95
N LEU A 35 8.94 -21.83 -8.98
CA LEU A 35 8.99 -20.97 -10.16
C LEU A 35 8.69 -19.52 -9.82
N SER A 36 7.66 -19.27 -9.00
CA SER A 36 7.35 -17.92 -8.54
C SER A 36 8.52 -17.29 -7.78
N GLY A 37 9.15 -18.03 -6.86
CA GLY A 37 10.31 -17.54 -6.13
C GLY A 37 11.52 -17.21 -7.01
N ILE A 38 11.78 -18.01 -8.02
CA ILE A 38 12.85 -17.74 -9.00
C ILE A 38 12.58 -16.42 -9.74
N PHE A 39 11.36 -16.22 -10.25
CA PHE A 39 11.00 -15.00 -10.96
C PHE A 39 11.00 -13.75 -10.04
N MET A 40 10.47 -13.85 -8.83
CA MET A 40 10.50 -12.75 -7.85
C MET A 40 11.92 -12.27 -7.56
N LEU A 41 12.86 -13.21 -7.41
CA LEU A 41 14.28 -12.90 -7.17
C LEU A 41 14.99 -12.40 -8.44
N ALA A 42 14.68 -12.97 -9.61
CA ALA A 42 15.32 -12.60 -10.87
C ALA A 42 14.87 -11.22 -11.38
N GLU A 43 13.63 -10.82 -11.08
CA GLU A 43 13.03 -9.54 -11.46
C GLU A 43 13.25 -8.44 -10.41
N ASP A 44 13.88 -8.76 -9.26
CA ASP A 44 14.13 -7.82 -8.16
C ASP A 44 12.86 -7.06 -7.71
N GLN A 45 11.74 -7.79 -7.64
CA GLN A 45 10.44 -7.20 -7.28
C GLN A 45 10.45 -6.64 -5.87
N PHE A 46 11.20 -7.25 -4.96
CA PHE A 46 11.43 -6.80 -3.59
C PHE A 46 12.65 -7.51 -2.98
N GLY A 47 13.25 -6.88 -1.97
CA GLY A 47 14.39 -7.40 -1.23
C GLY A 47 14.17 -7.51 0.26
N VAL A 48 15.15 -8.09 0.97
CA VAL A 48 15.16 -8.13 2.45
C VAL A 48 15.23 -6.69 2.98
N GLY A 49 14.34 -6.35 3.88
CA GLY A 49 14.17 -5.01 4.44
C GLY A 49 13.05 -4.20 3.81
N ASP A 50 12.55 -4.56 2.63
CA ASP A 50 11.43 -3.89 2.00
C ASP A 50 10.13 -4.12 2.78
N LEU A 51 9.31 -3.08 2.85
CA LEU A 51 7.94 -3.18 3.31
C LEU A 51 7.05 -3.51 2.10
N ILE A 52 6.44 -4.68 2.13
CA ILE A 52 5.58 -5.16 1.04
C ILE A 52 4.17 -5.44 1.54
N GLN A 53 3.24 -5.43 0.61
CA GLN A 53 1.85 -5.82 0.82
C GLN A 53 1.48 -6.97 -0.12
N VAL A 54 1.00 -8.07 0.46
CA VAL A 54 0.50 -9.26 -0.26
C VAL A 54 -0.93 -9.51 0.19
N GLY A 55 -1.90 -9.18 -0.65
CA GLY A 55 -3.31 -9.16 -0.25
C GLY A 55 -3.56 -8.19 0.90
N GLU A 56 -4.10 -8.70 2.01
CA GLU A 56 -4.32 -7.90 3.23
C GLU A 56 -3.11 -7.86 4.17
N LEU A 57 -2.12 -8.73 3.94
CA LEU A 57 -0.92 -8.81 4.76
C LEU A 57 0.08 -7.74 4.34
N ARG A 58 0.45 -6.87 5.28
CA ARG A 58 1.53 -5.90 5.13
C ARG A 58 2.65 -6.20 6.12
N GLY A 59 3.89 -6.27 5.64
CA GLY A 59 5.02 -6.60 6.51
C GLY A 59 6.37 -6.33 5.86
N THR A 60 7.39 -6.22 6.71
CA THR A 60 8.78 -6.10 6.27
C THR A 60 9.35 -7.46 5.93
N VAL A 61 9.98 -7.57 4.78
CA VAL A 61 10.63 -8.79 4.30
C VAL A 61 11.84 -9.10 5.18
N GLN A 62 11.82 -10.26 5.82
CA GLN A 62 12.96 -10.76 6.61
C GLN A 62 13.86 -11.70 5.83
N GLU A 63 13.27 -12.50 4.97
CA GLU A 63 13.98 -13.50 4.19
C GLU A 63 13.15 -13.84 2.95
N VAL A 64 13.82 -14.02 1.82
CA VAL A 64 13.24 -14.54 0.59
C VAL A 64 13.96 -15.83 0.22
N THR A 65 13.22 -16.92 0.18
CA THR A 65 13.72 -18.21 -0.33
C THR A 65 13.02 -18.57 -1.63
N LEU A 66 13.46 -19.60 -2.31
CA LEU A 66 12.82 -20.03 -3.56
C LEU A 66 11.34 -20.44 -3.40
N ARG A 67 10.94 -20.89 -2.22
CA ARG A 67 9.58 -21.39 -1.97
C ARG A 67 8.72 -20.48 -1.09
N VAL A 68 9.34 -19.79 -0.15
CA VAL A 68 8.66 -19.04 0.91
C VAL A 68 9.31 -17.69 1.11
N THR A 69 8.52 -16.67 1.25
CA THR A 69 8.91 -15.34 1.72
C THR A 69 8.46 -15.15 3.17
N LYS A 70 9.37 -14.73 4.05
CA LYS A 70 9.07 -14.40 5.45
C LYS A 70 8.85 -12.91 5.61
N LEU A 71 7.71 -12.54 6.17
CA LEU A 71 7.32 -11.16 6.44
C LEU A 71 7.12 -10.97 7.94
N ARG A 72 7.55 -9.83 8.48
CA ARG A 72 7.20 -9.41 9.84
C ARG A 72 6.22 -8.24 9.76
N ASP A 73 5.04 -8.42 10.34
CA ASP A 73 4.06 -7.36 10.41
C ASP A 73 4.36 -6.32 11.52
N PRO A 74 3.66 -5.18 11.57
CA PRO A 74 3.85 -4.16 12.60
C PRO A 74 3.56 -4.64 14.04
N SER A 75 2.80 -5.73 14.21
CA SER A 75 2.53 -6.35 15.52
C SER A 75 3.67 -7.26 15.99
N GLY A 76 4.66 -7.53 15.11
CA GLY A 76 5.80 -8.40 15.37
C GLY A 76 5.58 -9.86 14.94
N THR A 77 4.40 -10.22 14.42
CA THR A 77 4.13 -11.58 13.93
C THR A 77 4.95 -11.88 12.68
N VAL A 78 5.52 -13.08 12.63
CA VAL A 78 6.25 -13.56 11.44
C VAL A 78 5.33 -14.44 10.61
N TRP A 79 5.12 -14.03 9.36
CA TRP A 79 4.31 -14.71 8.37
C TRP A 79 5.18 -15.45 7.38
N TYR A 80 4.81 -16.68 7.06
CA TYR A 80 5.46 -17.51 6.05
C TYR A 80 4.52 -17.61 4.85
N VAL A 81 4.78 -16.82 3.83
CA VAL A 81 3.97 -16.74 2.62
C VAL A 81 4.58 -17.63 1.55
N ARG A 82 3.82 -18.59 1.02
CA ARG A 82 4.26 -19.41 -0.12
C ARG A 82 4.31 -18.56 -1.38
N ASN A 83 5.44 -18.57 -2.08
CA ASN A 83 5.65 -17.71 -3.23
C ASN A 83 4.61 -17.93 -4.33
N GLY A 84 4.16 -19.17 -4.54
CA GLY A 84 3.12 -19.51 -5.51
C GLY A 84 1.71 -19.00 -5.16
N GLU A 85 1.47 -18.52 -3.95
CA GLU A 85 0.21 -17.90 -3.52
C GLU A 85 0.21 -16.38 -3.68
N VAL A 86 1.37 -15.78 -3.95
CA VAL A 86 1.51 -14.34 -4.20
C VAL A 86 1.06 -14.06 -5.63
N LEU A 87 -0.19 -13.61 -5.79
CA LEU A 87 -0.76 -13.25 -7.10
C LEU A 87 -0.55 -11.78 -7.43
N THR A 88 -0.60 -10.93 -6.41
CA THR A 88 -0.33 -9.49 -6.49
C THR A 88 0.53 -9.09 -5.32
N LEU A 89 1.51 -8.24 -5.59
CA LEU A 89 2.44 -7.72 -4.60
C LEU A 89 2.56 -6.20 -4.79
N GLY A 90 2.44 -5.46 -3.70
CA GLY A 90 2.76 -4.04 -3.65
C GLY A 90 4.05 -3.82 -2.87
N ASN A 91 5.07 -3.22 -3.48
CA ASN A 91 6.28 -2.80 -2.78
C ASN A 91 6.10 -1.34 -2.32
N VAL A 92 6.03 -1.14 -1.00
CA VAL A 92 5.82 0.16 -0.36
C VAL A 92 7.14 0.91 -0.17
N SER A 93 8.27 0.19 -0.21
CA SER A 93 9.61 0.75 -0.04
C SER A 93 10.23 1.25 -1.34
N GLN A 94 9.59 1.01 -2.50
CA GLN A 94 10.07 1.48 -3.81
C GLN A 94 9.32 2.73 -4.28
N GLY A 95 10.03 3.60 -5.00
CA GLY A 95 9.47 4.78 -5.63
C GLY A 95 9.16 5.91 -4.65
N PHE A 96 7.89 6.23 -4.46
CA PHE A 96 7.44 7.30 -3.57
C PHE A 96 6.13 6.89 -2.88
N SER A 97 5.87 7.53 -1.74
CA SER A 97 4.58 7.42 -1.04
C SER A 97 3.79 8.70 -1.18
N THR A 98 2.48 8.54 -1.34
CA THR A 98 1.55 9.65 -1.39
C THR A 98 0.65 9.62 -0.17
N ALA A 99 0.47 10.76 0.50
CA ALA A 99 -0.50 10.93 1.55
C ALA A 99 -1.54 11.98 1.17
N VAL A 100 -2.77 11.73 1.55
CA VAL A 100 -3.89 12.67 1.38
C VAL A 100 -4.34 13.11 2.77
N VAL A 101 -4.36 14.42 3.00
CA VAL A 101 -4.94 15.00 4.21
C VAL A 101 -6.29 15.60 3.83
N GLU A 102 -7.34 15.05 4.38
CA GLU A 102 -8.69 15.59 4.26
C GLU A 102 -8.91 16.66 5.33
N VAL A 103 -9.42 17.80 4.88
CA VAL A 103 -9.67 18.98 5.70
C VAL A 103 -11.15 19.32 5.60
N PRO A 104 -11.97 18.88 6.55
CA PRO A 104 -13.38 19.18 6.58
C PRO A 104 -13.62 20.58 7.15
N VAL A 105 -14.45 21.38 6.46
CA VAL A 105 -14.91 22.72 6.85
C VAL A 105 -16.42 22.82 6.68
N ALA A 106 -17.03 23.90 7.19
CA ALA A 106 -18.46 24.14 6.99
C ALA A 106 -18.80 24.37 5.51
N ILE A 107 -19.94 23.84 5.06
CA ILE A 107 -20.35 23.86 3.64
C ILE A 107 -20.58 25.26 3.09
N ASP A 108 -20.89 26.22 3.94
CA ASP A 108 -21.16 27.62 3.61
C ASP A 108 -19.93 28.54 3.62
N GLU A 109 -18.73 27.96 3.87
CA GLU A 109 -17.47 28.67 3.70
C GLU A 109 -17.12 28.83 2.21
N ASP A 110 -16.41 29.91 1.88
CA ASP A 110 -15.93 30.15 0.52
C ASP A 110 -14.77 29.17 0.18
N PRO A 111 -14.97 28.29 -0.83
CA PRO A 111 -13.94 27.31 -1.20
C PRO A 111 -12.63 27.94 -1.63
N GLU A 112 -12.66 29.07 -2.33
CA GLU A 112 -11.45 29.73 -2.85
C GLU A 112 -10.64 30.34 -1.71
N ARG A 113 -11.32 30.98 -0.76
CA ARG A 113 -10.71 31.51 0.46
C ARG A 113 -10.05 30.39 1.27
N VAL A 114 -10.78 29.28 1.51
CA VAL A 114 -10.26 28.13 2.26
C VAL A 114 -9.03 27.53 1.57
N GLN A 115 -9.09 27.35 0.25
CA GLN A 115 -7.94 26.85 -0.51
C GLN A 115 -6.71 27.76 -0.37
N GLN A 116 -6.91 29.08 -0.43
CA GLN A 116 -5.82 30.05 -0.31
C GLN A 116 -5.17 29.99 1.08
N VAL A 117 -5.97 29.89 2.13
CA VAL A 117 -5.47 29.71 3.51
C VAL A 117 -4.64 28.43 3.63
N LEU A 118 -5.15 27.31 3.09
CA LEU A 118 -4.43 26.04 3.10
C LEU A 118 -3.14 26.08 2.29
N ARG A 119 -3.14 26.69 1.09
CA ARG A 119 -1.93 26.86 0.27
C ARG A 119 -0.86 27.65 1.02
N THR A 120 -1.24 28.72 1.69
CA THR A 120 -0.32 29.51 2.49
C THR A 120 0.24 28.72 3.67
N ALA A 121 -0.59 27.90 4.32
CA ALA A 121 -0.20 27.14 5.51
C ALA A 121 0.79 25.99 5.22
N VAL A 122 0.69 25.35 4.06
CA VAL A 122 1.49 24.15 3.75
C VAL A 122 2.42 24.32 2.56
N GLY A 123 2.28 25.39 1.76
CA GLY A 123 2.94 25.55 0.46
C GLY A 123 4.46 25.61 0.49
N THR A 124 5.07 26.01 1.60
CA THR A 124 6.53 26.09 1.78
C THR A 124 7.08 24.96 2.65
N MET A 125 6.26 24.01 3.02
CA MET A 125 6.65 22.96 3.97
C MET A 125 7.84 22.13 3.49
N GLY A 126 7.97 21.89 2.17
CA GLY A 126 9.08 21.15 1.58
C GLY A 126 10.40 21.92 1.57
N GLU A 127 10.39 23.22 1.81
CA GLU A 127 11.60 24.08 1.85
C GLU A 127 12.19 24.14 3.27
N GLU A 128 11.46 23.64 4.27
CA GLU A 128 11.89 23.65 5.65
C GLU A 128 12.90 22.51 5.92
N PRO A 129 13.97 22.76 6.69
CA PRO A 129 15.02 21.76 6.96
C PRO A 129 14.49 20.44 7.52
N GLU A 130 13.39 20.48 8.29
CA GLU A 130 12.78 19.31 8.89
C GLU A 130 12.11 18.38 7.85
N TRP A 131 11.57 18.95 6.76
CA TRP A 131 10.75 18.22 5.80
C TRP A 131 11.40 18.10 4.41
N SER A 132 12.42 18.88 4.11
CA SER A 132 13.09 18.94 2.79
C SER A 132 13.71 17.60 2.35
N GLU A 133 14.13 16.75 3.30
CA GLU A 133 14.66 15.41 2.99
C GLU A 133 13.56 14.34 2.89
N VAL A 134 12.34 14.67 3.31
CA VAL A 134 11.22 13.72 3.37
C VAL A 134 10.20 13.99 2.27
N LEU A 135 9.86 15.26 2.04
CA LEU A 135 8.96 15.69 0.97
C LEU A 135 9.73 15.78 -0.34
N LEU A 136 9.22 15.14 -1.38
CA LEU A 136 9.78 15.21 -2.73
C LEU A 136 9.37 16.48 -3.47
N GLU A 137 8.29 17.11 -3.03
CA GLU A 137 7.74 18.36 -3.56
C GLU A 137 6.92 19.05 -2.48
N ASN A 138 6.65 20.35 -2.64
CA ASN A 138 5.77 21.06 -1.73
C ASN A 138 4.35 20.48 -1.76
N PRO A 139 3.63 20.44 -0.60
CA PRO A 139 2.27 19.96 -0.56
C PRO A 139 1.35 20.74 -1.49
N THR A 140 0.47 20.04 -2.18
CA THR A 140 -0.47 20.61 -3.15
C THR A 140 -1.89 20.55 -2.62
N VAL A 141 -2.59 21.69 -2.62
CA VAL A 141 -4.02 21.74 -2.28
C VAL A 141 -4.85 21.45 -3.55
N LEU A 142 -5.52 20.30 -3.56
CA LEU A 142 -6.28 19.81 -4.73
C LEU A 142 -7.64 20.49 -4.91
N GLY A 143 -8.15 21.17 -3.88
CA GLY A 143 -9.46 21.80 -3.90
C GLY A 143 -10.53 20.97 -3.19
N VAL A 144 -11.80 21.24 -3.55
CA VAL A 144 -12.97 20.59 -2.96
C VAL A 144 -13.14 19.20 -3.56
N GLU A 145 -13.14 18.19 -2.72
CA GLU A 145 -13.38 16.79 -3.09
C GLU A 145 -14.86 16.41 -2.99
N SER A 146 -15.51 16.85 -1.91
CA SER A 146 -16.91 16.53 -1.69
C SER A 146 -17.63 17.61 -0.87
N MET A 147 -18.93 17.70 -1.08
CA MET A 147 -19.83 18.53 -0.29
C MET A 147 -21.03 17.69 0.11
N SER A 148 -21.25 17.47 1.40
CA SER A 148 -22.38 16.70 1.92
C SER A 148 -22.65 17.01 3.38
N GLU A 149 -23.90 16.89 3.80
CA GLU A 149 -24.34 16.97 5.20
C GLU A 149 -23.79 18.16 6.01
N GLY A 150 -23.72 19.33 5.39
CA GLY A 150 -23.21 20.54 6.04
C GLY A 150 -21.67 20.64 6.09
N THR A 151 -20.97 19.75 5.40
CA THR A 151 -19.52 19.68 5.35
C THR A 151 -19.00 19.78 3.92
N MET A 152 -17.97 20.59 3.75
CA MET A 152 -17.15 20.64 2.54
C MET A 152 -15.77 20.07 2.90
N VAL A 153 -15.29 19.10 2.11
CA VAL A 153 -13.98 18.45 2.33
C VAL A 153 -13.00 18.90 1.25
N LEU A 154 -11.90 19.51 1.67
CA LEU A 154 -10.77 19.82 0.79
C LEU A 154 -9.64 18.79 1.01
N ARG A 155 -8.80 18.60 0.00
CA ARG A 155 -7.67 17.68 0.06
C ARG A 155 -6.33 18.38 -0.12
N ILE A 156 -5.37 17.98 0.72
CA ILE A 156 -3.96 18.32 0.57
C ILE A 156 -3.23 17.04 0.21
N LEU A 157 -2.50 17.07 -0.88
CA LEU A 157 -1.67 15.98 -1.37
C LEU A 157 -0.23 16.21 -0.96
N LEU A 158 0.40 15.19 -0.36
CA LEU A 158 1.81 15.18 -0.03
C LEU A 158 2.49 14.03 -0.74
N LYS A 159 3.66 14.27 -1.33
CA LYS A 159 4.49 13.26 -1.96
C LYS A 159 5.80 13.15 -1.22
N THR A 160 6.12 11.97 -0.74
CA THR A 160 7.26 11.72 0.15
C THR A 160 8.13 10.59 -0.37
N GLY A 161 9.33 10.47 0.17
CA GLY A 161 10.08 9.22 0.03
C GLY A 161 9.27 8.02 0.55
N PRO A 162 9.65 6.80 0.15
CA PRO A 162 8.91 5.59 0.50
C PRO A 162 8.69 5.45 2.01
N ASP A 163 7.44 5.14 2.41
CA ASP A 163 6.97 4.94 3.79
C ASP A 163 7.24 6.10 4.78
N LYS A 164 7.57 7.31 4.29
CA LYS A 164 7.85 8.50 5.11
C LYS A 164 6.68 9.46 5.24
N GLN A 165 5.49 9.14 4.76
CA GLN A 165 4.33 10.03 4.67
C GLN A 165 3.69 10.40 6.01
N TRP A 166 3.87 9.60 7.06
CA TRP A 166 3.13 9.74 8.32
C TRP A 166 3.47 11.00 9.13
N GLY A 167 4.75 11.40 9.15
CA GLY A 167 5.21 12.63 9.80
C GLY A 167 4.64 13.87 9.12
N PRO A 168 4.96 14.10 7.84
CA PRO A 168 4.46 15.24 7.08
C PRO A 168 2.93 15.33 7.05
N MET A 169 2.22 14.20 6.99
CA MET A 169 0.76 14.17 7.03
C MET A 169 0.19 14.72 8.33
N ARG A 170 0.79 14.38 9.48
CA ARG A 170 0.36 14.92 10.78
C ARG A 170 0.64 16.41 10.90
N GLU A 171 1.80 16.85 10.44
CA GLU A 171 2.17 18.27 10.47
C GLU A 171 1.29 19.10 9.52
N ALA A 172 1.06 18.63 8.28
CA ALA A 172 0.18 19.31 7.34
C ALA A 172 -1.24 19.48 7.92
N ARG A 173 -1.77 18.44 8.59
CA ARG A 173 -3.07 18.51 9.27
C ARG A 173 -3.08 19.55 10.40
N ALA A 174 -2.02 19.58 11.21
CA ALA A 174 -1.90 20.54 12.31
C ALA A 174 -1.77 21.98 11.79
N ARG A 175 -1.02 22.22 10.71
CA ARG A 175 -0.89 23.54 10.08
C ARG A 175 -2.22 24.00 9.48
N ALA A 176 -2.88 23.11 8.74
CA ALA A 176 -4.20 23.39 8.18
C ALA A 176 -5.18 23.82 9.27
N GLN A 177 -5.27 23.07 10.37
CA GLN A 177 -6.16 23.39 11.47
C GLN A 177 -5.83 24.75 12.12
N ARG A 178 -4.55 25.03 12.39
CA ARG A 178 -4.11 26.32 12.98
C ARG A 178 -4.42 27.49 12.07
N ALA A 179 -4.16 27.37 10.77
CA ALA A 179 -4.40 28.42 9.79
C ALA A 179 -5.88 28.70 9.62
N LEU A 180 -6.72 27.68 9.51
CA LEU A 180 -8.16 27.83 9.40
C LEU A 180 -8.77 28.50 10.65
N ALA A 181 -8.31 28.10 11.84
CA ALA A 181 -8.75 28.70 13.09
C ALA A 181 -8.34 30.18 13.19
N ALA A 182 -7.12 30.54 12.76
CA ALA A 182 -6.64 31.92 12.74
C ALA A 182 -7.45 32.83 11.80
N GLU A 183 -7.91 32.28 10.69
CA GLU A 183 -8.74 32.97 9.68
C GLU A 183 -10.25 32.91 9.99
N GLY A 184 -10.65 32.31 11.12
CA GLY A 184 -12.05 32.21 11.52
C GLY A 184 -12.89 31.30 10.63
N VAL A 185 -12.26 30.36 9.88
CA VAL A 185 -12.98 29.37 9.07
C VAL A 185 -13.65 28.36 9.99
N ARG A 186 -14.94 28.16 9.80
CA ARG A 186 -15.75 27.27 10.65
C ARG A 186 -15.50 25.81 10.28
N GLY A 187 -15.46 24.98 11.32
CA GLY A 187 -15.42 23.51 11.18
C GLY A 187 -16.75 22.95 10.64
N PRO A 188 -16.77 21.63 10.37
CA PRO A 188 -17.95 20.95 9.86
C PRO A 188 -19.16 21.11 10.81
N ILE A 189 -20.34 21.30 10.22
CA ILE A 189 -21.60 21.37 10.96
C ILE A 189 -22.03 19.96 11.30
N LEU A 190 -21.86 19.54 12.55
CA LEU A 190 -22.31 18.21 12.98
C LEU A 190 -23.84 18.14 12.99
N PRO A 191 -24.46 17.13 12.37
CA PRO A 191 -25.90 16.92 12.43
C PRO A 191 -26.37 16.81 13.91
N GLY A 192 -27.27 17.72 14.33
CA GLY A 192 -27.87 17.70 15.67
C GLY A 192 -27.25 18.62 16.72
N VAL A 193 -26.15 19.31 16.45
CA VAL A 193 -25.63 20.38 17.32
C VAL A 193 -26.17 21.73 16.85
N ARG A 194 -27.19 22.25 17.53
CA ARG A 194 -27.60 23.64 17.34
C ARG A 194 -26.48 24.52 17.86
N THR A 195 -25.74 25.19 16.99
CA THR A 195 -24.91 26.34 17.39
C THR A 195 -25.87 27.44 17.80
N THR A 196 -26.00 27.68 19.08
CA THR A 196 -26.65 28.90 19.60
C THR A 196 -25.80 30.11 19.22
N PRO A 197 -26.39 31.19 18.76
CA PRO A 197 -25.72 32.41 18.30
C PRO A 197 -24.95 33.11 19.43
#